data_b5651bb31a39de9d3aad55d4808a11ef
#
_entry.id   b5651bb31a39de9d3aad55d4808a11ef
#
_cell.length_a   1.000
_cell.length_b   1.000
_cell.length_c   1.000
_cell.angle_alpha   90.00
_cell.angle_beta   90.00
_cell.angle_gamma   90.00
#
_symmetry.space_group_name_H-M   'P 1'
#
loop_
_entity.id
_entity.type
_entity.pdbx_description
1 polymer ?
#
loop_
_entity_poly.entity_id
_entity_poly.type
_entity_poly.pdbx_seq_one_letter_code
_entity_poly.pdbx_strand_id
1 'polypeptide(L)' 'MLLNHLLERIRQREISAGQLGQFADWLGTEPEVPEDKWFKRFSEMTVCGEGELVKTFLTTGQVPTGAEVV' A
#
# COMPACT_ATOMS: atom_id res chain seq x y z
N MET A 1 -10.65 -7.26 9.04
CA MET A 1 -10.70 -7.17 7.60
C MET A 1 -9.75 -6.11 7.06
N LEU A 2 -9.31 -6.29 5.85
CA LEU A 2 -8.35 -5.41 5.20
C LEU A 2 -8.79 -3.94 5.22
N LEU A 3 -10.03 -3.69 4.84
CA LEU A 3 -10.55 -2.32 4.75
C LEU A 3 -10.52 -1.61 6.10
N ASN A 4 -10.85 -2.32 7.17
CA ASN A 4 -10.81 -1.75 8.52
C ASN A 4 -9.41 -1.37 8.93
N HIS A 5 -8.42 -2.18 8.55
CA HIS A 5 -7.03 -1.89 8.85
C HIS A 5 -6.56 -0.62 8.15
N LEU A 6 -6.93 -0.45 6.88
CA LEU A 6 -6.60 0.76 6.12
C LEU A 6 -7.25 1.99 6.72
N LEU A 7 -8.53 1.90 7.10
CA LEU A 7 -9.25 3.01 7.71
C LEU A 7 -8.62 3.41 9.04
N GLU A 8 -8.15 2.44 9.81
CA GLU A 8 -7.48 2.73 11.07
C GLU A 8 -6.19 3.50 10.86
N ARG A 9 -5.40 3.12 9.84
CA ARG A 9 -4.19 3.84 9.48
C ARG A 9 -4.47 5.29 9.08
N ILE A 10 -5.53 5.50 8.31
CA ILE A 10 -5.95 6.84 7.89
C ILE A 10 -6.37 7.66 9.10
N ARG A 11 -7.10 7.08 10.04
CA ARG A 11 -7.53 7.75 11.27
C ARG A 11 -6.35 8.18 12.13
N GLN A 12 -5.28 7.41 12.14
CA GLN A 12 -4.08 7.72 12.89
C GLN A 12 -3.22 8.77 12.18
N ARG A 13 -3.67 9.25 11.03
CA ARG A 13 -2.99 10.27 10.23
C ARG A 13 -1.59 9.86 9.78
N GLU A 14 -1.36 8.57 9.64
CA GLU A 14 -0.10 8.06 9.11
C GLU A 14 -0.02 8.21 7.60
N ILE A 15 -1.18 8.41 6.96
CA ILE A 15 -1.30 8.49 5.51
C ILE A 15 -2.00 9.79 5.14
N SER A 16 -1.35 10.62 4.34
CA SER A 16 -1.93 11.87 3.89
C SER A 16 -2.93 11.65 2.76
N ALA A 17 -3.75 12.66 2.50
CA ALA A 17 -4.69 12.63 1.38
C ALA A 17 -3.98 12.47 0.04
N GLY A 18 -2.81 13.11 -0.13
CA GLY A 18 -2.02 12.99 -1.35
C GLY A 18 -1.50 11.58 -1.56
N GLN A 19 -1.02 10.94 -0.51
CA GLN A 19 -0.55 9.56 -0.56
C GLN A 19 -1.69 8.60 -0.90
N LEU A 20 -2.85 8.82 -0.29
CA LEU A 20 -4.03 8.02 -0.55
C LEU A 20 -4.48 8.18 -2.01
N GLY A 21 -4.40 9.38 -2.55
CA GLY A 21 -4.71 9.65 -3.94
C GLY A 21 -3.78 8.91 -4.90
N GLN A 22 -2.49 8.90 -4.61
CA GLN A 22 -1.51 8.14 -5.41
C GLN A 22 -1.84 6.65 -5.42
N PHE A 23 -2.20 6.10 -4.27
CA PHE A 23 -2.59 4.70 -4.17
C PHE A 23 -3.86 4.42 -4.96
N ALA A 24 -4.86 5.28 -4.85
CA ALA A 24 -6.12 5.12 -5.58
C ALA A 24 -5.91 5.18 -7.10
N ASP A 25 -5.07 6.11 -7.56
CA ASP A 25 -4.73 6.20 -8.98
C ASP A 25 -4.06 4.93 -9.49
N TRP A 26 -3.13 4.40 -8.70
CA TRP A 26 -2.46 3.16 -9.06
C TRP A 26 -3.44 1.98 -9.13
N LEU A 27 -4.35 1.87 -8.17
CA LEU A 27 -5.39 0.83 -8.19
C LEU A 27 -6.29 0.96 -9.42
N GLY A 28 -6.55 2.19 -9.86
CA GLY A 28 -7.35 2.44 -11.04
C GLY A 28 -6.73 1.93 -12.34
N THR A 29 -5.42 1.66 -12.34
CA THR A 29 -4.75 1.07 -13.51
C THR A 29 -4.91 -0.45 -13.57
N GLU A 30 -5.60 -1.05 -12.62
CA GLU A 30 -5.77 -2.50 -12.52
C GLU A 30 -4.43 -3.24 -12.56
N PRO A 31 -3.52 -2.93 -11.62
CA PRO A 31 -2.17 -3.47 -11.67
C PRO A 31 -2.15 -4.97 -11.43
N GLU A 32 -1.26 -5.65 -12.14
CA GLU A 32 -0.99 -7.04 -11.87
C GLU A 32 -0.04 -7.14 -10.69
N VAL A 33 -0.40 -7.95 -9.70
CA VAL A 33 0.41 -8.17 -8.52
C VAL A 33 0.70 -9.65 -8.34
N PRO A 34 1.85 -9.99 -7.73
CA PRO A 34 2.16 -11.39 -7.44
C PRO A 34 1.16 -12.00 -6.47
N GLU A 35 1.07 -13.33 -6.48
CA GLU A 35 0.24 -14.06 -5.52
C GLU A 35 0.85 -14.09 -4.14
N ASP A 36 2.17 -13.95 -4.06
CA ASP A 36 2.90 -13.89 -2.80
C ASP A 36 3.01 -12.45 -2.29
N LYS A 37 3.82 -12.24 -1.28
CA LYS A 37 4.03 -10.92 -0.71
C LYS A 37 4.66 -9.98 -1.73
N TRP A 38 4.13 -8.77 -1.80
CA TRP A 38 4.63 -7.74 -2.70
C TRP A 38 4.56 -6.38 -2.02
N PHE A 39 5.27 -5.40 -2.60
CA PHE A 39 5.16 -4.03 -2.16
C PHE A 39 5.28 -3.09 -3.36
N LYS A 40 4.65 -1.92 -3.22
CA LYS A 40 4.70 -0.85 -4.20
C LYS A 40 5.14 0.42 -3.51
N ARG A 41 6.22 1.03 -4.00
CA ARG A 41 6.73 2.29 -3.44
C ARG A 41 6.03 3.47 -4.06
N PHE A 42 5.56 4.36 -3.21
CA PHE A 42 5.06 5.68 -3.58
C PHE A 42 6.00 6.73 -3.00
N SER A 43 5.74 8.02 -3.26
CA SER A 43 6.72 9.06 -2.92
C SER A 43 7.07 9.13 -1.43
N GLU A 44 6.13 8.88 -0.54
CA GLU A 44 6.38 8.97 0.90
C GLU A 44 5.87 7.76 1.68
N MET A 45 5.43 6.73 0.98
CA MET A 45 4.93 5.53 1.63
C MET A 45 5.18 4.32 0.76
N THR A 46 5.07 3.14 1.36
CA THR A 46 5.11 1.87 0.63
C THR A 46 3.85 1.09 0.98
N VAL A 47 3.16 0.60 -0.04
CA VAL A 47 1.99 -0.26 0.15
C VAL A 47 2.44 -1.70 0.06
N CYS A 48 2.07 -2.51 1.04
CA CYS A 48 2.40 -3.92 1.08
C CYS A 48 1.13 -4.75 0.93
N GLY A 49 1.24 -5.84 0.17
CA GLY A 49 0.12 -6.75 -0.03
C GLY A 49 0.56 -8.17 -0.19
N GLU A 50 -0.41 -9.04 -0.39
CA GLU A 50 -0.21 -10.44 -0.69
C GLU A 50 -1.35 -10.87 -1.59
N GLY A 51 -1.02 -11.27 -2.83
CA GLY A 51 -2.05 -11.52 -3.82
C GLY A 51 -2.87 -10.26 -4.07
N GLU A 52 -4.17 -10.39 -4.11
CA GLU A 52 -5.07 -9.25 -4.31
C GLU A 52 -5.39 -8.47 -3.04
N LEU A 53 -4.79 -8.86 -1.91
CA LEU A 53 -5.06 -8.24 -0.62
C LEU A 53 -3.97 -7.23 -0.28
N VAL A 54 -4.38 -6.00 -0.05
CA VAL A 54 -3.49 -4.98 0.50
C VAL A 54 -3.44 -5.17 2.01
N LYS A 55 -2.24 -5.37 2.55
CA LYS A 55 -2.06 -5.71 3.96
C LYS A 55 -1.80 -4.50 4.85
N THR A 56 -0.93 -3.61 4.42
CA THR A 56 -0.54 -2.48 5.25
C THR A 56 0.18 -1.40 4.44
N PHE A 57 0.34 -0.25 5.06
CA PHE A 57 1.18 0.81 4.55
C PHE A 57 2.40 0.95 5.44
N LEU A 58 3.56 1.17 4.83
CA LEU A 58 4.80 1.45 5.55
C LEU A 58 5.18 2.91 5.34
N THR A 59 5.68 3.53 6.38
CA THR A 59 6.20 4.90 6.29
C THR A 59 7.67 4.88 5.91
N THR A 60 8.21 6.06 5.61
CA THR A 60 9.63 6.20 5.26
C THR A 60 10.51 5.63 6.37
N GLY A 61 11.49 4.84 5.97
CA GLY A 61 12.44 4.21 6.90
C GLY A 61 12.10 2.78 7.26
N GLN A 62 10.90 2.31 6.99
CA GLN A 62 10.54 0.92 7.18
C GLN A 62 10.92 0.12 5.92
N VAL A 63 11.40 -1.10 6.13
CA VAL A 63 11.86 -1.96 5.04
C VAL A 63 10.75 -2.94 4.66
N PRO A 64 10.24 -2.87 3.43
CA PRO A 64 9.21 -3.82 2.99
C PRO A 64 9.82 -5.18 2.66
N THR A 65 8.96 -6.20 2.65
CA THR A 65 9.35 -7.56 2.27
C THR A 65 8.54 -8.00 1.07
N GLY A 66 9.10 -8.92 0.30
CA GLY A 66 8.45 -9.47 -0.88
C GLY A 66 8.98 -8.87 -2.17
N ALA A 67 8.22 -9.06 -3.25
CA ALA A 67 8.60 -8.57 -4.57
C ALA A 67 8.15 -7.14 -4.78
N GLU A 68 9.01 -6.33 -5.36
CA GLU A 68 8.64 -4.94 -5.69
C GLU A 68 7.79 -4.90 -6.96
N VAL A 69 6.65 -4.24 -6.87
CA VAL A 69 5.76 -3.98 -8.01
C VAL A 69 6.13 -2.62 -8.58
N VAL A 70 6.45 -2.57 -9.85
CA VAL A 70 6.83 -1.32 -10.53
C VAL A 70 5.70 -0.76 -11.38
#